data_05a8d3fd01013398bb2086400e0ecf31
#
_entry.id   05a8d3fd01013398bb2086400e0ecf31
#
_cell.length_a   1.000
_cell.length_b   1.000
_cell.length_c   1.000
_cell.angle_alpha   90.00
_cell.angle_beta   90.00
_cell.angle_gamma   90.00
#
_symmetry.space_group_name_H-M   'P 1'
#
loop_
_entity.id
_entity.type
_entity.pdbx_description
1 polymer ?
#
loop_
_entity_poly.entity_id
_entity_poly.type
_entity_poly.pdbx_seq_one_letter_code
_entity_poly.pdbx_strand_id
1 'polypeptide(L)'
;MITFDRTLLVKLHMALAAFILPVAMMFVTTGALYTWGIKGAYETQTYNLQLKQPMHNNKIWLTGLVGNELSKLSIAIPSGVAKIKQAGNSYYFEWTGAKLEPTRNPFEAKLKIKKTDWHRFFVQLHKAKGGQAFKVYAAVLAVGLMILFLTGFIMAWKISKYRRLLYRFCGDGNIAIYSNAGN
;
A
#
# COMPACT_ATOMS: atom_id res chain seq x y z
N MET A 1 -37.00 18.02 -10.29
CA MET A 1 -35.93 18.76 -9.58
C MET A 1 -35.77 18.09 -8.22
N ILE A 2 -34.65 17.35 -8.02
CA ILE A 2 -34.42 16.58 -6.78
C ILE A 2 -34.03 17.62 -5.71
N THR A 3 -34.93 17.97 -4.82
CA THR A 3 -34.65 18.81 -3.65
C THR A 3 -33.93 17.93 -2.62
N PHE A 4 -32.61 17.91 -2.66
CA PHE A 4 -31.85 17.27 -1.59
C PHE A 4 -32.11 18.00 -0.27
N ASP A 5 -32.71 17.29 0.68
CA ASP A 5 -32.90 17.80 2.03
C ASP A 5 -31.49 18.09 2.64
N ARG A 6 -31.30 19.36 3.06
CA ARG A 6 -30.07 19.83 3.65
C ARG A 6 -29.68 19.01 4.88
N THR A 7 -30.65 18.63 5.68
CA THR A 7 -30.44 17.86 6.91
C THR A 7 -29.93 16.47 6.61
N LEU A 8 -30.47 15.81 5.58
CA LEU A 8 -30.02 14.50 5.14
C LEU A 8 -28.59 14.58 4.59
N LEU A 9 -28.26 15.60 3.79
CA LEU A 9 -26.94 15.80 3.22
C LEU A 9 -25.87 15.99 4.33
N VAL A 10 -26.18 16.79 5.36
CA VAL A 10 -25.28 17.00 6.50
C VAL A 10 -25.09 15.70 7.29
N LYS A 11 -26.16 14.97 7.60
CA LYS A 11 -26.06 13.69 8.32
C LYS A 11 -25.21 12.66 7.56
N LEU A 12 -25.44 12.52 6.25
CA LEU A 12 -24.69 11.61 5.41
C LEU A 12 -23.20 12.00 5.35
N HIS A 13 -22.92 13.29 5.17
CA HIS A 13 -21.54 13.80 5.16
C HIS A 13 -20.81 13.52 6.47
N MET A 14 -21.45 13.79 7.61
CA MET A 14 -20.85 13.55 8.93
C MET A 14 -20.64 12.07 9.21
N ALA A 15 -21.60 11.21 8.87
CA ALA A 15 -21.46 9.77 9.04
C ALA A 15 -20.31 9.21 8.18
N LEU A 16 -20.24 9.64 6.91
CA LEU A 16 -19.18 9.23 5.99
C LEU A 16 -17.82 9.75 6.45
N ALA A 17 -17.75 11.00 6.92
CA ALA A 17 -16.53 11.61 7.46
C ALA A 17 -16.03 10.84 8.68
N ALA A 18 -16.88 10.53 9.64
CA ALA A 18 -16.52 9.78 10.84
C ALA A 18 -16.00 8.37 10.50
N PHE A 19 -16.60 7.70 9.51
CA PHE A 19 -16.19 6.38 9.07
C PHE A 19 -14.84 6.39 8.34
N ILE A 20 -14.61 7.39 7.48
CA ILE A 20 -13.40 7.47 6.63
C ILE A 20 -12.22 8.06 7.40
N LEU A 21 -12.44 8.95 8.37
CA LEU A 21 -11.41 9.73 9.05
C LEU A 21 -10.23 8.92 9.60
N PRO A 22 -10.42 7.80 10.33
CA PRO A 22 -9.30 7.04 10.90
C PRO A 22 -8.36 6.53 9.81
N VAL A 23 -8.91 6.03 8.72
CA VAL A 23 -8.14 5.48 7.60
C VAL A 23 -7.48 6.60 6.79
N ALA A 24 -8.19 7.69 6.54
CA ALA A 24 -7.63 8.86 5.88
C ALA A 24 -6.44 9.43 6.66
N MET A 25 -6.54 9.55 7.99
CA MET A 25 -5.43 9.97 8.86
C MET A 25 -4.23 9.03 8.77
N MET A 26 -4.46 7.72 8.75
CA MET A 26 -3.40 6.74 8.54
C MET A 26 -2.69 6.97 7.19
N PHE A 27 -3.45 7.16 6.11
CA PHE A 27 -2.88 7.40 4.77
C PHE A 27 -2.11 8.71 4.70
N VAL A 28 -2.65 9.80 5.27
CA VAL A 28 -1.97 11.11 5.31
C VAL A 28 -0.66 11.02 6.09
N THR A 29 -0.69 10.41 7.29
CA THR A 29 0.51 10.26 8.14
C THR A 29 1.57 9.41 7.45
N THR A 30 1.20 8.25 6.92
CA THR A 30 2.16 7.38 6.22
C THR A 30 2.69 7.98 4.93
N GLY A 31 1.87 8.75 4.22
CA GLY A 31 2.28 9.50 3.03
C GLY A 31 3.27 10.60 3.35
N ALA A 32 3.01 11.39 4.39
CA ALA A 32 3.91 12.45 4.86
C ALA A 32 5.27 11.88 5.30
N LEU A 33 5.27 10.85 6.15
CA LEU A 33 6.49 10.18 6.59
C LEU A 33 7.28 9.60 5.41
N TYR A 34 6.59 9.03 4.43
CA TYR A 34 7.22 8.51 3.22
C TYR A 34 7.90 9.61 2.39
N THR A 35 7.30 10.80 2.30
CA THR A 35 7.86 11.97 1.58
C THR A 35 9.16 12.44 2.24
N TRP A 36 9.25 12.36 3.57
CA TRP A 36 10.47 12.68 4.33
C TRP A 36 11.50 11.54 4.35
N GLY A 37 11.30 10.50 3.52
CA GLY A 37 12.24 9.38 3.43
C GLY A 37 12.08 8.32 4.52
N ILE A 38 11.17 8.50 5.47
CA ILE A 38 10.87 7.53 6.53
C ILE A 38 9.98 6.43 5.94
N LYS A 39 10.62 5.37 5.45
CA LYS A 39 9.94 4.30 4.69
C LYS A 39 9.64 3.06 5.52
N GLY A 40 10.06 3.02 6.78
CA GLY A 40 10.07 1.82 7.63
C GLY A 40 11.11 0.79 7.18
N ALA A 41 11.49 -0.08 8.08
CA ALA A 41 12.53 -1.07 7.86
C ALA A 41 11.95 -2.47 7.53
N TYR A 42 12.79 -3.31 6.93
CA TYR A 42 12.60 -4.74 6.88
C TYR A 42 13.64 -5.39 7.80
N GLU A 43 13.20 -6.21 8.70
CA GLU A 43 14.08 -7.14 9.36
C GLU A 43 14.29 -8.34 8.43
N THR A 44 15.54 -8.57 8.02
CA THR A 44 15.87 -9.69 7.14
C THR A 44 16.61 -10.74 7.95
N GLN A 45 16.01 -11.90 8.12
CA GLN A 45 16.63 -13.08 8.70
C GLN A 45 17.13 -13.96 7.56
N THR A 46 18.39 -14.41 7.63
CA THR A 46 19.02 -15.25 6.61
C THR A 46 19.34 -16.60 7.22
N TYR A 47 18.87 -17.65 6.55
CA TYR A 47 19.13 -19.06 6.91
C TYR A 47 19.89 -19.73 5.79
N ASN A 48 20.97 -20.42 6.12
CA ASN A 48 21.71 -21.23 5.17
C ASN A 48 21.09 -22.65 5.18
N LEU A 49 20.63 -23.09 4.02
CA LEU A 49 20.01 -24.39 3.84
C LEU A 49 21.00 -25.34 3.15
N GLN A 50 21.14 -26.54 3.69
CA GLN A 50 21.79 -27.65 3.04
C GLN A 50 20.77 -28.44 2.24
N LEU A 51 21.01 -28.56 0.94
CA LEU A 51 20.10 -29.23 0.01
C LEU A 51 20.54 -30.68 -0.21
N LYS A 52 19.60 -31.62 -0.24
CA LYS A 52 19.87 -33.02 -0.57
C LYS A 52 20.21 -33.22 -2.05
N GLN A 53 19.83 -32.31 -2.91
CA GLN A 53 20.06 -32.30 -4.35
C GLN A 53 20.31 -30.87 -4.83
N PRO A 54 21.01 -30.67 -5.96
CA PRO A 54 21.26 -29.35 -6.50
C PRO A 54 19.96 -28.55 -6.70
N MET A 55 20.05 -27.24 -6.53
CA MET A 55 18.89 -26.36 -6.72
C MET A 55 18.40 -26.40 -8.17
N HIS A 56 17.16 -26.80 -8.39
CA HIS A 56 16.56 -26.94 -9.72
C HIS A 56 15.62 -25.77 -10.02
N ASN A 57 15.62 -25.33 -11.27
CA ASN A 57 14.70 -24.29 -11.75
C ASN A 57 13.26 -24.86 -11.96
N ASN A 58 12.70 -25.44 -10.91
CA ASN A 58 11.34 -25.97 -10.89
C ASN A 58 10.53 -25.29 -9.79
N LYS A 59 9.48 -24.57 -10.21
CA LYS A 59 8.66 -23.78 -9.29
C LYS A 59 7.97 -24.63 -8.21
N ILE A 60 7.46 -25.82 -8.59
CA ILE A 60 6.76 -26.69 -7.65
C ILE A 60 7.71 -27.19 -6.58
N TRP A 61 8.90 -27.66 -7.00
CA TRP A 61 9.92 -28.14 -6.09
C TRP A 61 10.40 -27.02 -5.13
N LEU A 62 10.70 -25.83 -5.67
CA LEU A 62 11.12 -24.68 -4.87
C LEU A 62 10.07 -24.22 -3.89
N THR A 63 8.78 -24.26 -4.28
CA THR A 63 7.66 -23.92 -3.39
C THR A 63 7.55 -24.94 -2.25
N GLY A 64 7.66 -26.23 -2.55
CA GLY A 64 7.66 -27.29 -1.54
C GLY A 64 8.84 -27.17 -0.57
N LEU A 65 10.05 -26.94 -1.10
CA LEU A 65 11.26 -26.76 -0.30
C LEU A 65 11.11 -25.58 0.67
N VAL A 66 10.75 -24.40 0.15
CA VAL A 66 10.58 -23.19 0.99
C VAL A 66 9.43 -23.34 1.97
N GLY A 67 8.31 -23.95 1.56
CA GLY A 67 7.18 -24.22 2.45
C GLY A 67 7.56 -25.11 3.63
N ASN A 68 8.31 -26.19 3.38
CA ASN A 68 8.79 -27.09 4.43
C ASN A 68 9.74 -26.37 5.40
N GLU A 69 10.67 -25.55 4.89
CA GLU A 69 11.59 -24.81 5.74
C GLU A 69 10.89 -23.72 6.57
N LEU A 70 9.92 -23.02 5.99
CA LEU A 70 9.09 -22.06 6.73
C LEU A 70 8.29 -22.76 7.84
N SER A 71 7.73 -23.93 7.57
CA SER A 71 6.99 -24.73 8.57
C SER A 71 7.89 -25.16 9.73
N LYS A 72 9.14 -25.59 9.46
CA LYS A 72 10.13 -25.91 10.51
C LYS A 72 10.46 -24.71 11.40
N LEU A 73 10.47 -23.51 10.81
CA LEU A 73 10.73 -22.26 11.52
C LEU A 73 9.48 -21.68 12.21
N SER A 74 8.35 -22.39 12.16
CA SER A 74 7.04 -21.93 12.65
C SER A 74 6.59 -20.60 12.04
N ILE A 75 6.95 -20.36 10.76
CA ILE A 75 6.59 -19.17 10.02
C ILE A 75 5.43 -19.50 9.10
N ALA A 76 4.41 -18.64 9.08
CA ALA A 76 3.24 -18.83 8.24
C ALA A 76 3.62 -18.88 6.75
N ILE A 77 3.05 -19.84 6.03
CA ILE A 77 3.24 -20.00 4.59
C ILE A 77 2.66 -18.77 3.88
N PRO A 78 3.41 -18.11 2.97
CA PRO A 78 2.93 -16.96 2.25
C PRO A 78 1.70 -17.26 1.38
N SER A 79 0.69 -16.39 1.42
CA SER A 79 -0.54 -16.52 0.62
C SER A 79 -0.40 -16.06 -0.83
N GLY A 80 0.72 -15.43 -1.20
CA GLY A 80 0.96 -14.88 -2.54
C GLY A 80 1.42 -15.92 -3.56
N VAL A 81 1.50 -15.50 -4.82
CA VAL A 81 2.01 -16.35 -5.90
C VAL A 81 3.54 -16.35 -5.89
N ALA A 82 4.13 -17.54 -5.76
CA ALA A 82 5.57 -17.74 -5.90
C ALA A 82 6.03 -17.50 -7.34
N LYS A 83 7.21 -16.89 -7.51
CA LYS A 83 7.80 -16.57 -8.80
C LYS A 83 9.29 -16.93 -8.81
N ILE A 84 9.76 -17.41 -9.97
CA ILE A 84 11.19 -17.53 -10.26
C ILE A 84 11.59 -16.31 -11.06
N LYS A 85 12.68 -15.67 -10.67
CA LYS A 85 13.23 -14.49 -11.35
C LYS A 85 14.68 -14.75 -11.72
N GLN A 86 15.10 -14.28 -12.89
CA GLN A 86 16.49 -14.29 -13.30
C GLN A 86 17.27 -13.10 -12.71
N ALA A 87 18.52 -13.34 -12.35
CA ALA A 87 19.47 -12.34 -11.92
C ALA A 87 20.82 -12.65 -12.55
N GLY A 88 21.12 -12.03 -13.71
CA GLY A 88 22.29 -12.37 -14.53
C GLY A 88 22.24 -13.84 -14.98
N ASN A 89 23.32 -14.58 -14.77
CA ASN A 89 23.43 -16.00 -15.12
C ASN A 89 22.81 -16.95 -14.08
N SER A 90 22.20 -16.43 -13.03
CA SER A 90 21.55 -17.23 -11.99
C SER A 90 20.08 -16.90 -11.87
N TYR A 91 19.33 -17.70 -11.11
CA TYR A 91 17.94 -17.46 -10.81
C TYR A 91 17.73 -17.48 -9.30
N TYR A 92 16.70 -16.81 -8.84
CA TYR A 92 16.23 -16.86 -7.45
C TYR A 92 14.72 -17.07 -7.39
N PHE A 93 14.29 -17.70 -6.32
CA PHE A 93 12.88 -17.92 -6.06
C PHE A 93 12.39 -16.85 -5.07
N GLU A 94 11.26 -16.24 -5.35
CA GLU A 94 10.63 -15.23 -4.50
C GLU A 94 9.17 -15.61 -4.22
N TRP A 95 8.85 -15.66 -2.94
CA TRP A 95 7.50 -15.90 -2.47
C TRP A 95 7.22 -14.94 -1.33
N THR A 96 6.20 -14.13 -1.41
CA THR A 96 5.87 -13.01 -0.50
C THR A 96 6.59 -13.03 0.85
N GLY A 97 7.60 -12.19 1.02
CA GLY A 97 8.40 -12.15 2.26
C GLY A 97 9.54 -13.17 2.35
N ALA A 98 9.56 -14.22 1.53
CA ALA A 98 10.62 -15.22 1.48
C ALA A 98 11.35 -15.16 0.14
N LYS A 99 12.68 -15.24 0.17
CA LYS A 99 13.54 -15.28 -1.02
C LYS A 99 14.57 -16.37 -0.87
N LEU A 100 14.60 -17.31 -1.82
CA LEU A 100 15.64 -18.35 -1.88
C LEU A 100 16.63 -17.97 -2.97
N GLU A 101 17.90 -17.85 -2.59
CA GLU A 101 19.00 -17.52 -3.49
C GLU A 101 19.97 -18.69 -3.56
N PRO A 102 20.47 -19.07 -4.75
CA PRO A 102 21.55 -20.03 -4.88
C PRO A 102 22.83 -19.48 -4.29
N THR A 103 23.70 -20.36 -3.84
CA THR A 103 25.08 -20.04 -3.45
C THR A 103 26.04 -20.52 -4.53
N ARG A 104 27.36 -20.37 -4.31
CA ARG A 104 28.38 -20.94 -5.19
C ARG A 104 28.37 -22.47 -5.15
N ASN A 105 27.94 -23.05 -4.03
CA ASN A 105 27.78 -24.49 -3.88
C ASN A 105 26.39 -24.89 -4.33
N PRO A 106 26.20 -25.74 -5.34
CA PRO A 106 24.87 -26.14 -5.84
C PRO A 106 24.00 -26.89 -4.79
N PHE A 107 24.61 -27.42 -3.73
CA PHE A 107 23.94 -28.09 -2.62
C PHE A 107 23.61 -27.16 -1.44
N GLU A 108 23.82 -25.86 -1.62
CA GLU A 108 23.49 -24.86 -0.61
C GLU A 108 22.61 -23.76 -1.20
N ALA A 109 21.69 -23.25 -0.38
CA ALA A 109 20.87 -22.10 -0.73
C ALA A 109 20.71 -21.17 0.47
N LYS A 110 20.54 -19.89 0.22
CA LYS A 110 20.25 -18.89 1.25
C LYS A 110 18.78 -18.54 1.24
N LEU A 111 18.07 -18.88 2.30
CA LEU A 111 16.70 -18.48 2.53
C LEU A 111 16.68 -17.17 3.33
N LYS A 112 16.26 -16.10 2.67
CA LYS A 112 16.09 -14.79 3.29
C LYS A 112 14.62 -14.56 3.59
N ILE A 113 14.29 -14.35 4.85
CA ILE A 113 12.92 -14.06 5.30
C ILE A 113 12.87 -12.61 5.72
N LYS A 114 11.96 -11.85 5.09
CA LYS A 114 11.74 -10.44 5.40
C LYS A 114 10.52 -10.30 6.29
N LYS A 115 10.75 -9.89 7.52
CA LYS A 115 9.67 -9.43 8.41
C LYS A 115 9.46 -7.94 8.18
N THR A 116 8.21 -7.57 8.00
CA THR A 116 7.82 -6.18 7.74
C THR A 116 7.46 -5.52 9.06
N ASP A 117 8.12 -4.43 9.42
CA ASP A 117 7.73 -3.58 10.54
C ASP A 117 6.34 -2.95 10.31
N TRP A 118 5.62 -2.64 11.38
CA TRP A 118 4.28 -2.04 11.33
C TRP A 118 4.22 -0.79 10.45
N HIS A 119 5.19 0.10 10.60
CA HIS A 119 5.26 1.30 9.77
C HIS A 119 5.42 0.95 8.29
N ARG A 120 6.31 0.02 7.96
CA ARG A 120 6.50 -0.45 6.58
C ARG A 120 5.27 -1.16 6.02
N PHE A 121 4.55 -1.89 6.85
CA PHE A 121 3.28 -2.51 6.48
C PHE A 121 2.26 -1.45 6.01
N PHE A 122 2.05 -0.37 6.78
CA PHE A 122 1.16 0.72 6.39
C PHE A 122 1.61 1.45 5.13
N VAL A 123 2.92 1.65 4.95
CA VAL A 123 3.47 2.22 3.71
C VAL A 123 3.19 1.30 2.51
N GLN A 124 3.25 -0.02 2.68
CA GLN A 124 2.90 -0.97 1.61
C GLN A 124 1.41 -0.96 1.31
N LEU A 125 0.55 -0.84 2.32
CA LEU A 125 -0.89 -0.65 2.14
C LEU A 125 -1.16 0.64 1.34
N HIS A 126 -0.51 1.74 1.69
CA HIS A 126 -0.63 3.00 0.95
C HIS A 126 -0.27 2.83 -0.55
N LYS A 127 0.70 1.98 -0.87
CA LYS A 127 1.12 1.66 -2.25
C LYS A 127 0.27 0.57 -2.93
N ALA A 128 -0.88 0.20 -2.39
CA ALA A 128 -1.75 -0.87 -2.89
C ALA A 128 -1.04 -2.23 -3.08
N LYS A 129 -0.01 -2.53 -2.26
CA LYS A 129 0.71 -3.81 -2.28
C LYS A 129 0.11 -4.87 -1.35
N GLY A 130 -1.00 -4.57 -0.70
CA GLY A 130 -1.69 -5.45 0.25
C GLY A 130 -2.54 -6.58 -0.35
N GLY A 131 -2.40 -6.88 -1.67
CA GLY A 131 -3.19 -7.90 -2.34
C GLY A 131 -4.50 -7.39 -2.95
N GLN A 132 -5.29 -8.31 -3.53
CA GLN A 132 -6.49 -7.96 -4.30
C GLN A 132 -7.57 -7.28 -3.42
N ALA A 133 -7.84 -7.86 -2.25
CA ALA A 133 -8.84 -7.32 -1.32
C ALA A 133 -8.52 -5.87 -0.90
N PHE A 134 -7.23 -5.59 -0.67
CA PHE A 134 -6.81 -4.24 -0.31
C PHE A 134 -6.94 -3.24 -1.46
N LYS A 135 -6.74 -3.65 -2.70
CA LYS A 135 -6.97 -2.79 -3.87
C LYS A 135 -8.43 -2.36 -3.98
N VAL A 136 -9.35 -3.32 -3.77
CA VAL A 136 -10.79 -3.03 -3.74
C VAL A 136 -11.12 -2.05 -2.61
N TYR A 137 -10.60 -2.31 -1.40
CA TYR A 137 -10.79 -1.42 -0.26
C TYR A 137 -10.26 0.01 -0.53
N ALA A 138 -9.07 0.14 -1.10
CA ALA A 138 -8.49 1.44 -1.46
C ALA A 138 -9.34 2.19 -2.51
N ALA A 139 -9.90 1.46 -3.48
CA ALA A 139 -10.82 2.04 -4.47
C ALA A 139 -12.12 2.54 -3.82
N VAL A 140 -12.72 1.75 -2.93
CA VAL A 140 -13.91 2.15 -2.16
C VAL A 140 -13.62 3.38 -1.30
N LEU A 141 -12.47 3.41 -0.62
CA LEU A 141 -12.03 4.57 0.16
C LEU A 141 -11.88 5.82 -0.70
N ALA A 142 -11.27 5.71 -1.89
CA ALA A 142 -11.10 6.82 -2.81
C ALA A 142 -12.45 7.37 -3.28
N VAL A 143 -13.40 6.50 -3.63
CA VAL A 143 -14.77 6.89 -3.99
C VAL A 143 -15.47 7.57 -2.81
N GLY A 144 -15.35 7.02 -1.61
CA GLY A 144 -15.92 7.62 -0.39
C GLY A 144 -15.36 9.01 -0.10
N LEU A 145 -14.05 9.21 -0.25
CA LEU A 145 -13.41 10.53 -0.13
C LEU A 145 -13.91 11.50 -1.20
N MET A 146 -14.08 11.04 -2.45
CA MET A 146 -14.62 11.88 -3.51
C MET A 146 -16.06 12.34 -3.20
N ILE A 147 -16.91 11.43 -2.72
CA ILE A 147 -18.28 11.78 -2.28
C ILE A 147 -18.23 12.78 -1.12
N LEU A 148 -17.30 12.59 -0.18
CA LEU A 148 -17.13 13.46 0.97
C LEU A 148 -16.72 14.88 0.56
N PHE A 149 -15.77 15.01 -0.38
CA PHE A 149 -15.38 16.32 -0.92
C PHE A 149 -16.53 16.98 -1.69
N LEU A 150 -17.24 16.24 -2.54
CA LEU A 150 -18.37 16.76 -3.30
C LEU A 150 -19.49 17.24 -2.40
N THR A 151 -19.86 16.45 -1.38
CA THR A 151 -20.92 16.84 -0.42
C THR A 151 -20.50 18.06 0.40
N GLY A 152 -19.25 18.14 0.83
CA GLY A 152 -18.69 19.29 1.52
C GLY A 152 -18.72 20.56 0.64
N PHE A 153 -18.31 20.42 -0.62
CA PHE A 153 -18.34 21.52 -1.59
C PHE A 153 -19.77 22.01 -1.85
N ILE A 154 -20.74 21.10 -2.07
CA ILE A 154 -22.15 21.43 -2.29
C ILE A 154 -22.72 22.15 -1.06
N MET A 155 -22.39 21.71 0.16
CA MET A 155 -22.84 22.39 1.38
C MET A 155 -22.25 23.79 1.50
N ALA A 156 -20.96 23.95 1.23
CA ALA A 156 -20.30 25.25 1.26
C ALA A 156 -20.85 26.21 0.19
N TRP A 157 -21.14 25.69 -1.00
CA TRP A 157 -21.72 26.47 -2.10
C TRP A 157 -23.14 26.99 -1.78
N LYS A 158 -23.97 26.20 -1.10
CA LYS A 158 -25.33 26.58 -0.71
C LYS A 158 -25.38 27.68 0.37
N ILE A 159 -24.29 27.91 1.10
CA ILE A 159 -24.22 28.94 2.15
C ILE A 159 -23.57 30.19 1.57
N SER A 160 -24.33 31.29 1.46
CA SER A 160 -23.89 32.55 0.83
C SER A 160 -22.58 33.10 1.43
N LYS A 161 -22.37 32.92 2.74
CA LYS A 161 -21.15 33.35 3.44
C LYS A 161 -19.92 32.57 2.96
N TYR A 162 -20.05 31.23 2.80
CA TYR A 162 -18.93 30.38 2.38
C TYR A 162 -18.69 30.41 0.87
N ARG A 163 -19.72 30.70 0.06
CA ARG A 163 -19.60 30.88 -1.37
C ARG A 163 -18.61 32.00 -1.73
N ARG A 164 -18.65 33.14 -1.04
CA ARG A 164 -17.67 34.24 -1.24
C ARG A 164 -16.24 33.81 -0.89
N LEU A 165 -16.09 33.01 0.16
CA LEU A 165 -14.81 32.47 0.59
C LEU A 165 -14.26 31.49 -0.45
N LEU A 166 -15.09 30.59 -0.98
CA LEU A 166 -14.72 29.67 -2.05
C LEU A 166 -14.21 30.41 -3.30
N TYR A 167 -14.88 31.46 -3.73
CA TYR A 167 -14.42 32.26 -4.87
C TYR A 167 -13.04 32.88 -4.64
N ARG A 168 -12.76 33.38 -3.44
CA ARG A 168 -11.44 33.92 -3.09
C ARG A 168 -10.37 32.84 -3.15
N PHE A 169 -10.58 31.72 -2.48
CA PHE A 169 -9.57 30.62 -2.47
C PHE A 169 -9.37 29.97 -3.84
N CYS A 170 -10.40 29.77 -4.64
CA CYS A 170 -10.26 29.24 -5.99
C CYS A 170 -9.68 30.26 -6.97
N GLY A 171 -9.97 31.54 -6.79
CA GLY A 171 -9.41 32.62 -7.61
C GLY A 171 -7.93 32.89 -7.32
N ASP A 172 -7.59 33.07 -6.05
CA ASP A 172 -6.21 33.34 -5.62
C ASP A 172 -5.28 32.14 -5.81
N GLY A 173 -5.81 30.91 -5.67
CA GLY A 173 -5.06 29.68 -5.94
C GLY A 173 -4.63 29.54 -7.41
N ASN A 174 -5.44 29.96 -8.35
CA ASN A 174 -5.07 30.00 -9.77
C ASN A 174 -3.96 31.04 -10.05
N ILE A 175 -4.00 32.20 -9.40
CA ILE A 175 -2.98 33.23 -9.58
C ILE A 175 -1.60 32.74 -9.07
N ALA A 176 -1.54 32.04 -7.94
CA ALA A 176 -0.30 31.49 -7.38
C ALA A 176 0.33 30.40 -8.28
N ILE A 177 -0.47 29.59 -8.95
CA ILE A 177 0.04 28.55 -9.88
C ILE A 177 0.63 29.20 -11.14
N TYR A 178 0.00 30.24 -11.68
CA TYR A 178 0.49 30.94 -12.87
C TYR A 178 1.73 31.79 -12.59
N SER A 179 1.92 32.34 -11.37
CA SER A 179 3.11 33.11 -11.03
C SER A 179 4.37 32.25 -10.85
N ASN A 180 4.23 30.97 -10.50
CA ASN A 180 5.36 30.03 -10.36
C ASN A 180 5.73 29.29 -11.67
N ALA A 181 4.92 29.37 -12.71
CA ALA A 181 5.21 28.77 -14.01
C ALA A 181 5.97 29.74 -14.97
N GLY A 182 6.29 30.94 -14.52
CA GLY A 182 6.94 32.00 -15.31
C GLY A 182 8.36 32.39 -14.85
N ASN A 183 9.04 31.58 -14.00
CA ASN A 183 10.42 31.78 -13.64
C ASN A 183 11.28 30.57 -13.97
#